data_ad756ed83be83508fcf1d5c1042b7753
#
_entry.id   ad756ed83be83508fcf1d5c1042b7753
#
_cell.length_a   1.000
_cell.length_b   1.000
_cell.length_c   1.000
_cell.angle_alpha   90.00
_cell.angle_beta   90.00
_cell.angle_gamma   90.00
#
_symmetry.space_group_name_H-M   'P 1'
#
loop_
_entity.id
_entity.type
_entity.pdbx_description
1 polymer ?
#
loop_
_entity_poly.entity_id
_entity_poly.type
_entity_poly.pdbx_seq_one_letter_code
_entity_poly.pdbx_strand_id
1 'polypeptide(L)'
;MPTRNPNVVDYTSVTVDNTAKNIFSLTSALVTSKTGLMKCFVGTVETAAIRARGDGTAVTAAEGQLIGVGDIIYMTESELEKTTFINDSAGTSGYIRGHFYDVEVPNLIGKE
;
A
#
# COMPACT_ATOMS: atom_id res chain seq x y z
N MET A 1 26.47 13.81 0.91
CA MET A 1 26.56 12.45 1.39
C MET A 1 25.64 11.52 0.63
N PRO A 2 26.17 10.42 0.18
CA PRO A 2 25.33 9.52 -0.58
C PRO A 2 24.26 8.91 0.28
N THR A 3 23.11 8.77 -0.29
CA THR A 3 22.00 8.11 0.35
C THR A 3 22.16 6.61 0.15
N ARG A 4 21.86 5.83 1.19
CA ARG A 4 21.88 4.40 1.05
C ARG A 4 20.79 3.99 0.04
N ASN A 5 21.15 3.13 -0.89
CA ASN A 5 20.16 2.58 -1.81
C ASN A 5 19.18 1.72 -1.04
N PRO A 6 17.90 1.86 -1.31
CA PRO A 6 16.91 1.03 -0.64
C PRO A 6 17.03 -0.41 -1.11
N ASN A 7 16.85 -1.32 -0.18
CA ASN A 7 16.80 -2.74 -0.48
C ASN A 7 15.36 -3.21 -0.40
N VAL A 8 14.97 -4.04 -1.35
CA VAL A 8 13.66 -4.65 -1.34
C VAL A 8 13.60 -5.68 -0.21
N VAL A 9 12.61 -5.53 0.66
CA VAL A 9 12.37 -6.49 1.73
C VAL A 9 11.41 -7.57 1.24
N ASP A 10 10.35 -7.16 0.52
CA ASP A 10 9.37 -8.11 0.03
C ASP A 10 8.57 -7.48 -1.12
N TYR A 11 7.95 -8.33 -1.89
CA TYR A 11 7.03 -7.94 -2.96
C TYR A 11 5.64 -8.43 -2.60
N THR A 12 4.62 -7.66 -2.97
CA THR A 12 3.25 -8.09 -2.75
C THR A 12 2.37 -7.79 -3.96
N SER A 13 1.38 -8.66 -4.15
CA SER A 13 0.35 -8.48 -5.14
C SER A 13 -0.95 -8.94 -4.48
N VAL A 14 -1.81 -8.00 -4.15
CA VAL A 14 -2.98 -8.31 -3.31
C VAL A 14 -4.25 -7.80 -3.96
N THR A 15 -5.34 -8.49 -3.68
CA THR A 15 -6.68 -8.13 -4.12
C THR A 15 -7.31 -7.24 -3.05
N VAL A 16 -7.88 -6.12 -3.49
CA VAL A 16 -8.62 -5.22 -2.61
C VAL A 16 -10.10 -5.46 -2.87
N ASP A 17 -10.78 -6.02 -1.89
CA ASP A 17 -12.21 -6.38 -2.03
C ASP A 17 -13.07 -5.44 -1.20
N ASN A 18 -14.27 -5.87 -0.85
CA ASN A 18 -15.26 -5.02 -0.19
C ASN A 18 -15.10 -4.99 1.34
N THR A 19 -14.00 -5.49 1.87
CA THR A 19 -13.72 -5.45 3.31
C THR A 19 -12.49 -4.59 3.53
N ALA A 20 -12.62 -3.57 4.40
CA ALA A 20 -11.49 -2.67 4.69
C ALA A 20 -10.37 -3.44 5.38
N LYS A 21 -9.17 -3.38 4.81
CA LYS A 21 -7.99 -4.06 5.36
C LYS A 21 -6.75 -3.22 5.10
N ASN A 22 -5.79 -3.29 6.02
CA ASN A 22 -4.50 -2.66 5.77
C ASN A 22 -3.64 -3.58 4.90
N ILE A 23 -2.46 -3.06 4.49
CA ILE A 23 -1.62 -3.81 3.54
C ILE A 23 -1.13 -5.14 4.14
N PHE A 24 -0.88 -5.17 5.45
CA PHE A 24 -0.42 -6.40 6.08
C PHE A 24 -1.51 -7.46 6.12
N SER A 25 -2.75 -7.06 6.37
CA SER A 25 -3.88 -7.98 6.34
C SER A 25 -4.18 -8.50 4.95
N LEU A 26 -3.99 -7.63 3.94
CA LEU A 26 -4.17 -8.03 2.55
C LEU A 26 -3.11 -9.02 2.10
N THR A 27 -1.90 -8.85 2.61
CA THR A 27 -0.77 -9.67 2.19
C THR A 27 -0.57 -10.81 3.19
N SER A 28 -1.44 -11.80 3.13
CA SER A 28 -1.40 -12.89 4.10
C SER A 28 -0.12 -13.71 4.02
N ALA A 29 0.61 -13.62 2.91
CA ALA A 29 1.86 -14.36 2.74
C ALA A 29 3.07 -13.65 3.35
N LEU A 30 2.90 -12.44 3.91
CA LEU A 30 4.01 -11.74 4.53
C LEU A 30 4.56 -12.53 5.69
N VAL A 31 5.86 -12.66 5.74
CA VAL A 31 6.53 -13.30 6.85
C VAL A 31 6.61 -12.30 7.99
N THR A 32 6.03 -12.64 9.14
CA THR A 32 5.96 -11.73 10.26
C THR A 32 7.33 -11.18 10.65
N SER A 33 8.37 -12.00 10.57
CA SER A 33 9.70 -11.57 10.95
C SER A 33 10.25 -10.45 10.07
N LYS A 34 9.66 -10.22 8.91
CA LYS A 34 10.12 -9.16 8.00
C LYS A 34 9.46 -7.82 8.27
N THR A 35 8.32 -7.79 8.98
CA THR A 35 7.57 -6.54 9.12
C THR A 35 8.36 -5.45 9.80
N GLY A 36 9.23 -5.81 10.76
CA GLY A 36 10.08 -4.82 11.42
C GLY A 36 11.12 -4.18 10.52
N LEU A 37 11.38 -4.78 9.36
CA LEU A 37 12.34 -4.24 8.39
C LEU A 37 11.66 -3.38 7.34
N MET A 38 10.34 -3.37 7.28
CA MET A 38 9.58 -2.65 6.26
C MET A 38 9.38 -1.21 6.68
N LYS A 39 10.10 -0.31 6.03
CA LYS A 39 10.05 1.10 6.36
C LYS A 39 9.19 1.90 5.40
N CYS A 40 8.91 1.38 4.22
CA CYS A 40 7.95 1.99 3.32
C CYS A 40 7.47 0.99 2.28
N PHE A 41 6.40 1.36 1.61
CA PHE A 41 5.82 0.59 0.52
C PHE A 41 5.64 1.52 -0.68
N VAL A 42 6.01 1.04 -1.86
CA VAL A 42 5.75 1.74 -3.11
C VAL A 42 5.09 0.75 -4.07
N GLY A 43 3.91 1.10 -4.53
CA GLY A 43 3.18 0.22 -5.43
C GLY A 43 2.23 0.98 -6.33
N THR A 44 1.49 0.23 -7.12
CA THR A 44 0.51 0.80 -8.05
C THR A 44 -0.81 0.08 -7.91
N VAL A 45 -1.88 0.80 -8.27
CA VAL A 45 -3.23 0.24 -8.33
C VAL A 45 -3.46 -0.28 -9.74
N GLU A 46 -4.00 -1.48 -9.84
CA GLU A 46 -4.27 -2.11 -11.13
C GLU A 46 -5.68 -2.67 -11.16
N THR A 47 -6.20 -2.85 -12.34
CA THR A 47 -7.47 -3.49 -12.66
C THR A 47 -8.67 -2.59 -12.41
N ALA A 48 -8.82 -2.03 -11.20
CA ALA A 48 -9.95 -1.16 -10.89
C ALA A 48 -9.55 -0.21 -9.77
N ALA A 49 -10.23 0.92 -9.71
CA ALA A 49 -9.99 1.93 -8.68
C ALA A 49 -10.34 1.40 -7.29
N ILE A 50 -9.66 1.92 -6.29
CA ILE A 50 -9.88 1.57 -4.89
C ILE A 50 -10.01 2.84 -4.07
N ARG A 51 -10.38 2.70 -2.81
CA ARG A 51 -10.39 3.81 -1.87
C ARG A 51 -9.52 3.49 -0.68
N ALA A 52 -8.92 4.52 -0.11
CA ALA A 52 -8.01 4.37 1.01
C ALA A 52 -8.25 5.45 2.04
N ARG A 53 -7.97 5.11 3.30
CA ARG A 53 -8.05 6.07 4.39
C ARG A 53 -6.92 5.79 5.35
N GLY A 54 -6.13 6.83 5.67
CA GLY A 54 -4.87 6.65 6.40
C GLY A 54 -4.85 7.22 7.80
N ASP A 55 -6.01 7.55 8.37
CA ASP A 55 -6.06 8.19 9.69
C ASP A 55 -6.34 7.20 10.83
N GLY A 56 -6.28 5.91 10.54
CA GLY A 56 -6.55 4.89 11.55
C GLY A 56 -8.01 4.44 11.61
N THR A 57 -8.90 5.15 10.91
CA THR A 57 -10.30 4.76 10.82
C THR A 57 -10.48 3.90 9.57
N ALA A 58 -11.27 2.84 9.68
CA ALA A 58 -11.49 1.95 8.54
C ALA A 58 -12.14 2.70 7.38
N VAL A 59 -11.64 2.49 6.18
CA VAL A 59 -12.18 3.10 4.97
C VAL A 59 -13.53 2.48 4.64
N THR A 60 -14.41 3.29 4.02
CA THR A 60 -15.65 2.77 3.45
C THR A 60 -15.75 3.23 2.01
N ALA A 61 -16.69 2.66 1.27
CA ALA A 61 -16.87 3.06 -0.11
C ALA A 61 -17.33 4.52 -0.24
N ALA A 62 -17.90 5.06 0.83
CA ALA A 62 -18.36 6.46 0.85
C ALA A 62 -17.34 7.41 1.47
N GLU A 63 -16.44 6.90 2.28
CA GLU A 63 -15.49 7.73 3.03
C GLU A 63 -14.08 7.20 2.83
N GLY A 64 -13.41 7.71 1.84
CA GLY A 64 -12.04 7.35 1.55
C GLY A 64 -11.57 8.09 0.33
N GLN A 65 -10.27 8.17 0.17
CA GLN A 65 -9.66 8.83 -0.97
C GLN A 65 -9.66 7.87 -2.15
N LEU A 66 -10.15 8.35 -3.28
CA LEU A 66 -10.16 7.53 -4.51
C LEU A 66 -8.75 7.44 -5.08
N ILE A 67 -8.34 6.23 -5.40
CA ILE A 67 -7.06 5.96 -6.03
C ILE A 67 -7.35 5.20 -7.33
N GLY A 68 -6.98 5.81 -8.45
CA GLY A 68 -7.29 5.24 -9.76
C GLY A 68 -6.27 4.24 -10.23
N VAL A 69 -6.64 3.50 -11.26
CA VAL A 69 -5.74 2.55 -11.91
C VAL A 69 -4.53 3.32 -12.43
N GLY A 70 -3.35 2.81 -12.14
CA GLY A 70 -2.10 3.43 -12.54
C GLY A 70 -1.53 4.41 -11.54
N ASP A 71 -2.31 4.80 -10.52
CA ASP A 71 -1.81 5.70 -9.49
C ASP A 71 -0.81 4.99 -8.61
N ILE A 72 0.17 5.77 -8.13
CA ILE A 72 1.21 5.24 -7.27
C ILE A 72 0.78 5.41 -5.82
N ILE A 73 0.93 4.35 -5.04
CA ILE A 73 0.73 4.37 -3.61
C ILE A 73 2.10 4.38 -2.94
N TYR A 74 2.31 5.36 -2.08
CA TYR A 74 3.51 5.43 -1.26
C TYR A 74 3.10 5.54 0.20
N MET A 75 3.61 4.63 1.03
CA MET A 75 3.31 4.64 2.46
C MET A 75 4.60 4.56 3.24
N THR A 76 4.71 5.41 4.27
CA THR A 76 5.81 5.32 5.20
C THR A 76 5.50 4.28 6.27
N GLU A 77 6.48 3.99 7.12
CA GLU A 77 6.31 2.96 8.14
C GLU A 77 5.08 3.22 9.02
N SER A 78 4.87 4.46 9.43
CA SER A 78 3.75 4.77 10.31
C SER A 78 2.40 4.62 9.60
N GLU A 79 2.38 4.64 8.27
CA GLU A 79 1.13 4.53 7.51
C GLU A 79 0.78 3.09 7.17
N LEU A 80 1.74 2.19 7.26
CA LEU A 80 1.51 0.81 6.81
C LEU A 80 0.41 0.10 7.58
N GLU A 81 0.30 0.36 8.88
CA GLU A 81 -0.73 -0.27 9.70
C GLU A 81 -2.03 0.51 9.73
N LYS A 82 -1.95 1.83 9.54
CA LYS A 82 -3.12 2.69 9.69
C LYS A 82 -3.97 2.78 8.44
N THR A 83 -3.33 2.69 7.27
CA THR A 83 -4.04 2.90 6.02
C THR A 83 -4.81 1.63 5.66
N THR A 84 -6.11 1.78 5.46
CA THR A 84 -6.96 0.68 5.02
C THR A 84 -7.45 0.94 3.61
N PHE A 85 -7.74 -0.14 2.90
CA PHE A 85 -8.15 -0.10 1.51
C PHE A 85 -9.44 -0.88 1.32
N ILE A 86 -10.25 -0.42 0.38
CA ILE A 86 -11.49 -1.09 0.00
C ILE A 86 -11.71 -0.84 -1.49
N ASN A 87 -12.43 -1.73 -2.17
CA ASN A 87 -12.75 -1.48 -3.58
C ASN A 87 -13.69 -0.28 -3.69
N ASP A 88 -13.63 0.40 -4.83
CA ASP A 88 -14.48 1.57 -5.07
C ASP A 88 -15.89 1.16 -5.47
N SER A 89 -16.02 0.08 -6.23
CA SER A 89 -17.31 -0.37 -6.74
C SER A 89 -17.57 -1.79 -6.25
N ALA A 90 -18.76 -1.99 -5.67
CA ALA A 90 -19.15 -3.29 -5.18
C ALA A 90 -19.04 -4.32 -6.30
N GLY A 91 -18.45 -5.46 -6.00
CA GLY A 91 -18.31 -6.54 -6.97
C GLY A 91 -17.13 -6.41 -7.91
N THR A 92 -16.38 -5.32 -7.83
CA THR A 92 -15.22 -5.12 -8.71
C THR A 92 -13.99 -4.89 -7.85
N SER A 93 -13.13 -5.88 -7.76
CA SER A 93 -11.93 -5.78 -6.95
C SER A 93 -10.81 -5.10 -7.71
N GLY A 94 -10.05 -4.27 -7.01
CA GLY A 94 -8.80 -3.74 -7.53
C GLY A 94 -7.64 -4.56 -7.01
N TYR A 95 -6.45 -4.25 -7.49
CA TYR A 95 -5.22 -4.90 -7.07
C TYR A 95 -4.20 -3.85 -6.68
N ILE A 96 -3.38 -4.18 -5.70
CA ILE A 96 -2.21 -3.38 -5.34
C ILE A 96 -1.00 -4.26 -5.54
N ARG A 97 -0.02 -3.79 -6.31
CA ARG A 97 1.23 -4.50 -6.54
C ARG A 97 2.38 -3.57 -6.25
N GLY A 98 3.35 -4.06 -5.49
CA GLY A 98 4.49 -3.23 -5.18
C GLY A 98 5.49 -3.92 -4.27
N HIS A 99 6.43 -3.12 -3.78
CA HIS A 99 7.54 -3.62 -2.98
C HIS A 99 7.61 -2.89 -1.66
N PHE A 100 8.02 -3.62 -0.64
CA PHE A 100 8.41 -3.04 0.65
C PHE A 100 9.92 -2.82 0.66
N TYR A 101 10.33 -1.72 1.24
CA TYR A 101 11.74 -1.33 1.30
C TYR A 101 12.18 -1.14 2.74
N ASP A 102 13.47 -1.29 2.98
CA ASP A 102 14.02 -1.20 4.34
C ASP A 102 14.42 0.21 4.74
N VAL A 103 14.23 1.18 3.87
CA VAL A 103 14.40 2.61 4.18
C VAL A 103 13.31 3.37 3.45
N GLU A 104 13.00 4.58 3.93
CA GLU A 104 12.07 5.42 3.19
C GLU A 104 12.73 5.90 1.91
N VAL A 105 11.94 5.91 0.83
CA VAL A 105 12.48 6.16 -0.50
C VAL A 105 11.72 7.28 -1.21
N PRO A 106 11.68 8.48 -0.64
CA PRO A 106 10.90 9.55 -1.26
C PRO A 106 11.32 9.86 -2.68
N ASN A 107 12.57 9.60 -3.03
CA ASN A 107 13.05 9.91 -4.38
C ASN A 107 12.57 8.94 -5.43
N LEU A 108 12.05 7.77 -5.03
CA LEU A 108 11.57 6.81 -6.01
C LEU A 108 10.31 7.27 -6.70
N ILE A 109 9.60 8.23 -6.13
CA ILE A 109 8.31 8.65 -6.68
C ILE A 109 8.34 10.08 -7.15
N GLY A 110 9.41 10.47 -7.80
CA GLY A 110 9.44 11.72 -8.53
C GLY A 110 10.16 12.84 -7.87
N LYS A 111 10.90 12.58 -6.83
CA LYS A 111 11.75 13.60 -6.30
C LYS A 111 13.15 13.32 -6.74
N GLU A 112 13.83 14.26 -7.12
CA GLU A 112 15.13 14.05 -7.50
C GLU A 112 16.09 14.13 -6.42
#